data_698be09185f1795867c1b648fd4ad4e3
#
_entry.id   698be09185f1795867c1b648fd4ad4e3
#
_cell.length_a   1.000
_cell.length_b   1.000
_cell.length_c   1.000
_cell.angle_alpha   90.00
_cell.angle_beta   90.00
_cell.angle_gamma   90.00
#
_symmetry.space_group_name_H-M   'P 1'
#
loop_
_entity.id
_entity.type
_entity.pdbx_description
1 polymer ?
#
loop_
_entity_poly.entity_id
_entity_poly.type
_entity_poly.pdbx_seq_one_letter_code
_entity_poly.pdbx_strand_id
1 'polypeptide(L)'
;EGDYHYALNFASVFNAPVILNVVNNQWAISTHANFATGIGDFASRGLPYGLPSIRVDGNDFLALYSVTKWARERAASGAGATHIEVLTYRTGAHSSSDDPSRYRPSDEHTKWPGGDPVLRLKEHLVNIGEWSEESHSELEEKIDSEVVEAYKEAVKFGDLANGPYPSADTIFTEVYEEVPWHLQEQHDEMMGG
;
A
#
# COMPACT_ATOMS: atom_id res chain seq x y z
N GLU A 1 -14.51 8.90 1.61
CA GLU A 1 -14.11 10.23 1.16
C GLU A 1 -14.50 10.48 -0.29
N GLY A 2 -14.69 11.75 -0.68
CA GLY A 2 -15.14 12.14 -2.02
C GLY A 2 -14.18 11.75 -3.13
N ASP A 3 -12.87 11.92 -2.91
CA ASP A 3 -11.83 11.67 -3.89
C ASP A 3 -11.83 10.24 -4.42
N TYR A 4 -12.16 9.27 -3.56
CA TYR A 4 -12.33 7.89 -3.98
C TYR A 4 -13.43 7.73 -5.04
N HIS A 5 -14.58 8.41 -4.85
CA HIS A 5 -15.68 8.38 -5.79
C HIS A 5 -15.36 9.13 -7.09
N TYR A 6 -14.61 10.22 -6.99
CA TYR A 6 -14.10 10.93 -8.17
C TYR A 6 -13.14 10.06 -8.97
N ALA A 7 -12.22 9.34 -8.32
CA ALA A 7 -11.31 8.43 -8.99
C ALA A 7 -12.04 7.33 -9.77
N LEU A 8 -13.06 6.69 -9.17
CA LEU A 8 -13.89 5.71 -9.86
C LEU A 8 -14.61 6.30 -11.07
N ASN A 9 -15.22 7.48 -10.91
CA ASN A 9 -15.95 8.16 -11.97
C ASN A 9 -15.04 8.53 -13.15
N PHE A 10 -13.92 9.19 -12.89
CA PHE A 10 -13.00 9.62 -13.94
C PHE A 10 -12.31 8.44 -14.62
N ALA A 11 -11.94 7.40 -13.88
CA ALA A 11 -11.38 6.18 -14.47
C ALA A 11 -12.35 5.55 -15.47
N SER A 12 -13.65 5.58 -15.19
CA SER A 12 -14.69 5.11 -16.10
C SER A 12 -14.86 6.04 -17.30
N VAL A 13 -15.06 7.35 -17.07
CA VAL A 13 -15.33 8.34 -18.13
C VAL A 13 -14.20 8.41 -19.14
N PHE A 14 -12.95 8.35 -18.69
CA PHE A 14 -11.79 8.40 -19.57
C PHE A 14 -11.34 7.03 -20.09
N ASN A 15 -12.05 5.96 -19.74
CA ASN A 15 -11.61 4.60 -20.03
C ASN A 15 -10.13 4.37 -19.67
N ALA A 16 -9.74 4.89 -18.49
CA ALA A 16 -8.34 4.96 -18.07
C ALA A 16 -7.74 3.56 -17.88
N PRO A 17 -6.51 3.28 -18.34
CA PRO A 17 -5.86 1.98 -18.19
C PRO A 17 -5.25 1.83 -16.77
N VAL A 18 -6.09 1.86 -15.74
CA VAL A 18 -5.69 1.84 -14.34
C VAL A 18 -6.34 0.71 -13.55
N ILE A 19 -5.69 0.31 -12.48
CA ILE A 19 -6.22 -0.61 -11.47
C ILE A 19 -6.42 0.19 -10.18
N LEU A 20 -7.65 0.28 -9.72
CA LEU A 20 -8.02 0.98 -8.50
C LEU A 20 -8.15 -0.05 -7.37
N ASN A 21 -7.24 -0.03 -6.42
CA ASN A 21 -7.22 -0.97 -5.31
C ASN A 21 -7.75 -0.33 -4.03
N VAL A 22 -8.63 -1.04 -3.33
CA VAL A 22 -9.04 -0.75 -1.96
C VAL A 22 -8.53 -1.88 -1.07
N VAL A 23 -7.56 -1.60 -0.24
CA VAL A 23 -7.08 -2.55 0.76
C VAL A 23 -8.00 -2.48 1.97
N ASN A 24 -8.99 -3.37 1.99
CA ASN A 24 -9.92 -3.49 3.10
C ASN A 24 -9.28 -4.32 4.22
N ASN A 25 -8.46 -3.66 5.03
CA ASN A 25 -7.78 -4.28 6.17
C ASN A 25 -8.60 -4.20 7.46
N GLN A 26 -9.91 -3.95 7.38
CA GLN A 26 -10.91 -3.84 8.42
C GLN A 26 -10.83 -2.58 9.28
N TRP A 27 -9.76 -1.77 9.17
CA TRP A 27 -9.54 -0.66 10.08
C TRP A 27 -9.09 0.62 9.37
N ALA A 28 -9.76 1.74 9.66
CA ALA A 28 -9.31 3.09 9.34
C ALA A 28 -8.84 3.74 10.66
N ILE A 29 -7.56 3.63 10.97
CA ILE A 29 -6.95 3.93 12.27
C ILE A 29 -7.68 3.13 13.37
N SER A 30 -8.54 3.77 14.14
CA SER A 30 -9.33 3.19 15.23
C SER A 30 -10.80 2.91 14.86
N THR A 31 -11.21 3.20 13.61
CA THR A 31 -12.59 2.97 13.14
C THR A 31 -12.67 1.66 12.38
N HIS A 32 -13.44 0.71 12.91
CA HIS A 32 -13.69 -0.56 12.22
C HIS A 32 -14.58 -0.37 10.98
N ALA A 33 -14.36 -1.18 9.94
CA ALA A 33 -15.07 -1.10 8.66
C ALA A 33 -16.60 -1.14 8.80
N ASN A 34 -17.13 -1.88 9.77
CA ASN A 34 -18.58 -1.96 10.05
C ASN A 34 -19.21 -0.62 10.45
N PHE A 35 -18.40 0.33 10.96
CA PHE A 35 -18.86 1.68 11.30
C PHE A 35 -18.57 2.70 10.18
N ALA A 36 -17.71 2.32 9.23
CA ALA A 36 -17.28 3.23 8.16
C ALA A 36 -18.16 3.15 6.90
N THR A 37 -18.93 2.07 6.75
CA THR A 37 -19.75 1.84 5.57
C THR A 37 -21.00 1.01 5.89
N GLY A 38 -22.13 1.36 5.27
CA GLY A 38 -23.34 0.53 5.30
C GLY A 38 -23.38 -0.57 4.23
N ILE A 39 -22.35 -0.66 3.38
CA ILE A 39 -22.24 -1.66 2.32
C ILE A 39 -21.34 -2.78 2.82
N GLY A 40 -21.71 -4.04 2.58
CA GLY A 40 -20.99 -5.22 3.06
C GLY A 40 -19.63 -5.48 2.38
N ASP A 41 -19.35 -4.79 1.27
CA ASP A 41 -18.08 -4.85 0.56
C ASP A 41 -17.79 -3.51 -0.15
N PHE A 42 -16.50 -3.24 -0.41
CA PHE A 42 -16.10 -2.05 -1.16
C PHE A 42 -16.08 -2.30 -2.67
N ALA A 43 -16.00 -3.55 -3.11
CA ALA A 43 -15.99 -3.87 -4.54
C ALA A 43 -17.29 -3.40 -5.23
N SER A 44 -18.44 -3.52 -4.57
CA SER A 44 -19.73 -3.07 -5.12
C SER A 44 -19.77 -1.58 -5.46
N ARG A 45 -18.87 -0.77 -4.90
CA ARG A 45 -18.81 0.68 -5.20
C ARG A 45 -18.37 1.02 -6.61
N GLY A 46 -17.67 0.12 -7.30
CA GLY A 46 -17.29 0.34 -8.70
C GLY A 46 -18.45 0.12 -9.69
N LEU A 47 -19.44 -0.68 -9.32
CA LEU A 47 -20.54 -1.07 -10.21
C LEU A 47 -21.38 0.12 -10.72
N PRO A 48 -21.76 1.10 -9.87
CA PRO A 48 -22.51 2.29 -10.34
C PRO A 48 -21.76 3.13 -11.38
N TYR A 49 -20.43 3.02 -11.42
CA TYR A 49 -19.58 3.71 -12.41
C TYR A 49 -19.30 2.85 -13.65
N GLY A 50 -19.91 1.65 -13.74
CA GLY A 50 -19.69 0.74 -14.87
C GLY A 50 -18.31 0.05 -14.88
N LEU A 51 -17.60 0.08 -13.76
CA LEU A 51 -16.29 -0.57 -13.65
C LEU A 51 -16.43 -2.04 -13.31
N PRO A 52 -15.71 -2.94 -14.01
CA PRO A 52 -15.49 -4.29 -13.52
C PRO A 52 -14.91 -4.24 -12.12
N SER A 53 -15.57 -4.92 -11.18
CA SER A 53 -15.23 -4.84 -9.75
C SER A 53 -15.16 -6.24 -9.16
N ILE A 54 -14.09 -6.52 -8.42
CA ILE A 54 -13.86 -7.84 -7.84
C ILE A 54 -13.36 -7.71 -6.41
N ARG A 55 -13.83 -8.60 -5.54
CA ARG A 55 -13.30 -8.77 -4.18
C ARG A 55 -12.43 -10.02 -4.16
N VAL A 56 -11.22 -9.89 -3.64
CA VAL A 56 -10.24 -10.98 -3.56
C VAL A 56 -9.75 -11.15 -2.12
N ASP A 57 -9.44 -12.38 -1.75
CA ASP A 57 -8.75 -12.68 -0.49
C ASP A 57 -7.31 -12.13 -0.58
N GLY A 58 -7.03 -11.07 0.19
CA GLY A 58 -5.72 -10.41 0.24
C GLY A 58 -4.64 -11.22 0.96
N ASN A 59 -5.05 -12.29 1.68
CA ASN A 59 -4.15 -13.23 2.33
C ASN A 59 -3.87 -14.47 1.46
N ASP A 60 -4.40 -14.52 0.23
CA ASP A 60 -4.08 -15.51 -0.79
C ASP A 60 -3.25 -14.86 -1.90
N PHE A 61 -1.92 -15.09 -1.86
CA PHE A 61 -1.00 -14.52 -2.85
C PHE A 61 -1.37 -14.93 -4.29
N LEU A 62 -1.73 -16.19 -4.52
CA LEU A 62 -2.01 -16.70 -5.86
C LEU A 62 -3.34 -16.16 -6.41
N ALA A 63 -4.35 -16.01 -5.55
CA ALA A 63 -5.60 -15.35 -5.92
C ALA A 63 -5.36 -13.87 -6.27
N LEU A 64 -4.62 -13.15 -5.44
CA LEU A 64 -4.30 -11.74 -5.67
C LEU A 64 -3.45 -11.55 -6.95
N TYR A 65 -2.45 -12.42 -7.17
CA TYR A 65 -1.66 -12.41 -8.40
C TYR A 65 -2.55 -12.62 -9.65
N SER A 66 -3.44 -13.60 -9.62
CA SER A 66 -4.32 -13.94 -10.75
C SER A 66 -5.27 -12.79 -11.09
N VAL A 67 -5.88 -12.18 -10.08
CA VAL A 67 -6.79 -11.04 -10.26
C VAL A 67 -6.04 -9.80 -10.76
N THR A 68 -4.87 -9.52 -10.20
CA THR A 68 -4.04 -8.37 -10.63
C THR A 68 -3.54 -8.56 -12.07
N LYS A 69 -3.11 -9.77 -12.43
CA LYS A 69 -2.71 -10.09 -13.80
C LYS A 69 -3.85 -9.86 -14.78
N TRP A 70 -5.04 -10.38 -14.49
CA TRP A 70 -6.23 -10.16 -15.31
C TRP A 70 -6.56 -8.66 -15.46
N ALA A 71 -6.55 -7.91 -14.35
CA ALA A 71 -6.82 -6.48 -14.39
C ALA A 71 -5.77 -5.70 -15.21
N ARG A 72 -4.49 -6.09 -15.10
CA ARG A 72 -3.39 -5.52 -15.90
C ARG A 72 -3.56 -5.81 -17.40
N GLU A 73 -3.91 -7.03 -17.76
CA GLU A 73 -4.15 -7.42 -19.16
C GLU A 73 -5.31 -6.62 -19.75
N ARG A 74 -6.39 -6.41 -19.00
CA ARG A 74 -7.51 -5.54 -19.39
C ARG A 74 -7.07 -4.11 -19.65
N ALA A 75 -6.36 -3.51 -18.70
CA ALA A 75 -5.83 -2.15 -18.82
C ALA A 75 -4.91 -2.01 -20.05
N ALA A 76 -3.97 -2.94 -20.23
CA ALA A 76 -3.02 -2.94 -21.34
C ALA A 76 -3.67 -3.14 -22.72
N SER A 77 -4.82 -3.84 -22.78
CA SER A 77 -5.58 -4.06 -24.02
C SER A 77 -6.54 -2.91 -24.37
N GLY A 78 -6.59 -1.85 -23.57
CA GLY A 78 -7.55 -0.76 -23.76
C GLY A 78 -8.97 -1.06 -23.25
N ALA A 79 -9.16 -2.14 -22.49
CA ALA A 79 -10.46 -2.50 -21.93
C ALA A 79 -10.85 -1.68 -20.67
N GLY A 80 -10.09 -0.65 -20.35
CA GLY A 80 -10.36 0.31 -19.31
C GLY A 80 -9.97 -0.15 -17.90
N ALA A 81 -10.45 0.61 -16.91
CA ALA A 81 -10.13 0.42 -15.51
C ALA A 81 -10.76 -0.83 -14.90
N THR A 82 -10.15 -1.30 -13.82
CA THR A 82 -10.69 -2.35 -12.93
C THR A 82 -10.61 -1.87 -11.49
N HIS A 83 -11.66 -2.12 -10.73
CA HIS A 83 -11.71 -1.86 -9.29
C HIS A 83 -11.54 -3.18 -8.52
N ILE A 84 -10.58 -3.23 -7.59
CA ILE A 84 -10.29 -4.43 -6.79
C ILE A 84 -10.39 -4.09 -5.30
N GLU A 85 -11.23 -4.82 -4.58
CA GLU A 85 -11.19 -4.86 -3.12
C GLU A 85 -10.29 -6.02 -2.67
N VAL A 86 -9.20 -5.69 -2.00
CA VAL A 86 -8.29 -6.63 -1.36
C VAL A 86 -8.71 -6.80 0.09
N LEU A 87 -9.38 -7.91 0.40
CA LEU A 87 -9.86 -8.19 1.74
C LEU A 87 -8.74 -8.81 2.58
N THR A 88 -8.33 -8.12 3.62
CA THR A 88 -7.25 -8.55 4.51
C THR A 88 -7.47 -8.03 5.94
N TYR A 89 -6.48 -8.19 6.80
CA TYR A 89 -6.51 -7.71 8.17
C TYR A 89 -5.21 -6.98 8.54
N ARG A 90 -5.32 -5.78 9.13
CA ARG A 90 -4.17 -5.05 9.65
C ARG A 90 -3.77 -5.61 11.03
N THR A 91 -2.70 -6.38 11.11
CA THR A 91 -2.21 -6.98 12.36
C THR A 91 -1.49 -5.96 13.24
N GLY A 92 -0.64 -5.13 12.68
CA GLY A 92 0.13 -4.12 13.38
C GLY A 92 -0.67 -2.86 13.76
N ALA A 93 0.00 -1.95 14.45
CA ALA A 93 -0.49 -0.59 14.70
C ALA A 93 -0.59 0.19 13.38
N HIS A 94 -1.41 1.26 13.35
CA HIS A 94 -1.54 2.13 12.19
C HIS A 94 -0.26 2.94 11.94
N SER A 95 0.34 3.41 13.01
CA SER A 95 1.58 4.20 12.99
C SER A 95 2.40 3.90 14.24
N SER A 96 3.61 4.44 14.32
CA SER A 96 4.49 4.31 15.49
C SER A 96 3.93 4.91 16.78
N SER A 97 2.99 5.85 16.66
CA SER A 97 2.32 6.50 17.80
C SER A 97 0.95 5.91 18.13
N ASP A 98 0.46 4.93 17.35
CA ASP A 98 -0.84 4.30 17.56
C ASP A 98 -0.76 3.17 18.59
N ASP A 99 -1.74 3.13 19.49
CA ASP A 99 -1.93 2.05 20.45
C ASP A 99 -3.23 1.29 20.15
N PRO A 100 -3.15 0.19 19.37
CA PRO A 100 -4.33 -0.56 18.98
C PRO A 100 -5.06 -1.24 20.13
N SER A 101 -4.43 -1.43 21.31
CA SER A 101 -5.07 -2.02 22.48
C SER A 101 -6.27 -1.19 23.00
N ARG A 102 -6.33 0.08 22.61
CA ARG A 102 -7.40 1.00 23.00
C ARG A 102 -8.71 0.81 22.25
N TYR A 103 -8.68 0.16 21.08
CA TYR A 103 -9.87 0.05 20.22
C TYR A 103 -10.14 -1.34 19.66
N ARG A 104 -9.21 -2.30 19.82
CA ARG A 104 -9.43 -3.69 19.37
C ARG A 104 -8.80 -4.71 20.31
N PRO A 105 -9.35 -5.95 20.37
CA PRO A 105 -8.73 -7.05 21.10
C PRO A 105 -7.36 -7.41 20.53
N SER A 106 -6.40 -7.72 21.40
CA SER A 106 -5.02 -8.04 20.97
C SER A 106 -4.91 -9.34 20.19
N ASP A 107 -5.88 -10.24 20.35
CA ASP A 107 -5.95 -11.56 19.71
C ASP A 107 -6.85 -11.60 18.46
N GLU A 108 -7.43 -10.46 18.03
CA GLU A 108 -8.35 -10.44 16.90
C GLU A 108 -7.69 -10.91 15.59
N HIS A 109 -6.42 -10.57 15.40
CA HIS A 109 -5.66 -10.96 14.21
C HIS A 109 -5.50 -12.49 14.10
N THR A 110 -5.41 -13.23 15.20
CA THR A 110 -5.28 -14.69 15.20
C THR A 110 -6.57 -15.40 14.77
N LYS A 111 -7.69 -14.69 14.84
CA LYS A 111 -9.01 -15.19 14.45
C LYS A 111 -9.35 -14.87 13.00
N TRP A 112 -8.49 -14.15 12.30
CA TRP A 112 -8.72 -13.81 10.90
C TRP A 112 -8.65 -15.06 10.01
N PRO A 113 -9.69 -15.38 9.22
CA PRO A 113 -9.77 -16.65 8.50
C PRO A 113 -8.67 -16.87 7.46
N GLY A 114 -8.13 -15.78 6.91
CA GLY A 114 -7.05 -15.83 5.90
C GLY A 114 -5.68 -16.19 6.46
N GLY A 115 -5.48 -16.08 7.79
CA GLY A 115 -4.18 -16.29 8.43
C GLY A 115 -3.10 -15.32 7.97
N ASP A 116 -1.84 -15.68 8.17
CA ASP A 116 -0.68 -14.94 7.67
C ASP A 116 -0.45 -15.27 6.18
N PRO A 117 -0.38 -14.29 5.27
CA PRO A 117 -0.23 -14.55 3.84
C PRO A 117 1.13 -15.15 3.46
N VAL A 118 2.20 -14.81 4.18
CA VAL A 118 3.54 -15.34 3.91
C VAL A 118 3.61 -16.80 4.34
N LEU A 119 3.14 -17.10 5.54
CA LEU A 119 3.10 -18.47 6.05
C LEU A 119 2.22 -19.36 5.15
N ARG A 120 1.06 -18.88 4.75
CA ARG A 120 0.14 -19.60 3.86
C ARG A 120 0.77 -19.94 2.51
N LEU A 121 1.50 -18.98 1.90
CA LEU A 121 2.22 -19.24 0.66
C LEU A 121 3.36 -20.24 0.86
N LYS A 122 4.16 -20.07 1.92
CA LYS A 122 5.23 -21.00 2.29
C LYS A 122 4.72 -22.43 2.41
N GLU A 123 3.69 -22.63 3.23
CA GLU A 123 3.08 -23.95 3.44
C GLU A 123 2.57 -24.56 2.13
N HIS A 124 1.94 -23.75 1.27
CA HIS A 124 1.49 -24.21 -0.04
C HIS A 124 2.65 -24.70 -0.91
N LEU A 125 3.72 -23.90 -1.01
CA LEU A 125 4.88 -24.23 -1.84
C LEU A 125 5.64 -25.46 -1.31
N VAL A 126 5.76 -25.62 -0.01
CA VAL A 126 6.34 -26.81 0.62
C VAL A 126 5.48 -28.04 0.32
N ASN A 127 4.16 -27.93 0.45
CA ASN A 127 3.25 -29.07 0.21
C ASN A 127 3.25 -29.56 -1.24
N ILE A 128 3.51 -28.69 -2.21
CA ILE A 128 3.64 -29.09 -3.63
C ILE A 128 5.07 -29.43 -4.04
N GLY A 129 6.03 -29.37 -3.11
CA GLY A 129 7.44 -29.73 -3.35
C GLY A 129 8.27 -28.67 -4.08
N GLU A 130 7.76 -27.44 -4.22
CA GLU A 130 8.44 -26.32 -4.89
C GLU A 130 9.29 -25.46 -3.94
N TRP A 131 9.25 -25.73 -2.63
CA TRP A 131 9.98 -25.02 -1.58
C TRP A 131 10.37 -25.96 -0.45
N SER A 132 11.38 -25.58 0.36
CA SER A 132 11.77 -26.32 1.55
C SER A 132 12.01 -25.40 2.75
N GLU A 133 12.07 -25.96 3.95
CA GLU A 133 12.41 -25.24 5.18
C GLU A 133 13.83 -24.68 5.12
N GLU A 134 14.77 -25.44 4.53
CA GLU A 134 16.16 -25.01 4.35
C GLU A 134 16.23 -23.78 3.45
N SER A 135 15.58 -23.83 2.27
CA SER A 135 15.52 -22.70 1.34
C SER A 135 14.86 -21.47 1.96
N HIS A 136 13.89 -21.69 2.86
CA HIS A 136 13.23 -20.60 3.57
C HIS A 136 14.19 -19.92 4.55
N SER A 137 14.92 -20.68 5.36
CA SER A 137 15.90 -20.16 6.31
C SER A 137 17.03 -19.41 5.60
N GLU A 138 17.54 -19.94 4.50
CA GLU A 138 18.56 -19.27 3.68
C GLU A 138 18.05 -17.94 3.12
N LEU A 139 16.79 -17.90 2.68
CA LEU A 139 16.16 -16.67 2.19
C LEU A 139 16.00 -15.63 3.30
N GLU A 140 15.55 -16.04 4.50
CA GLU A 140 15.42 -15.15 5.66
C GLU A 140 16.77 -14.53 6.04
N GLU A 141 17.82 -15.33 6.19
CA GLU A 141 19.16 -14.83 6.51
C GLU A 141 19.69 -13.84 5.46
N LYS A 142 19.46 -14.14 4.19
CA LYS A 142 19.85 -13.26 3.08
C LYS A 142 19.11 -11.92 3.14
N ILE A 143 17.76 -11.95 3.31
CA ILE A 143 16.94 -10.75 3.36
C ILE A 143 17.30 -9.91 4.59
N ASP A 144 17.48 -10.51 5.75
CA ASP A 144 17.89 -9.81 6.97
C ASP A 144 19.20 -9.05 6.76
N SER A 145 20.17 -9.69 6.11
CA SER A 145 21.43 -9.04 5.77
C SER A 145 21.24 -7.87 4.81
N GLU A 146 20.47 -8.05 3.74
CA GLU A 146 20.18 -7.00 2.76
C GLU A 146 19.44 -5.80 3.40
N VAL A 147 18.45 -6.05 4.27
CA VAL A 147 17.70 -5.01 4.98
C VAL A 147 18.61 -4.22 5.93
N VAL A 148 19.47 -4.92 6.68
CA VAL A 148 20.43 -4.27 7.59
C VAL A 148 21.42 -3.38 6.82
N GLU A 149 21.93 -3.84 5.69
CA GLU A 149 22.83 -3.03 4.86
C GLU A 149 22.11 -1.82 4.26
N ALA A 150 20.91 -2.01 3.71
CA ALA A 150 20.11 -0.91 3.18
C ALA A 150 19.79 0.14 4.26
N TYR A 151 19.47 -0.31 5.48
CA TYR A 151 19.25 0.59 6.62
C TYR A 151 20.53 1.39 6.97
N LYS A 152 21.69 0.74 7.04
CA LYS A 152 22.97 1.42 7.29
C LYS A 152 23.27 2.48 6.23
N GLU A 153 22.98 2.21 4.96
CA GLU A 153 23.15 3.18 3.90
C GLU A 153 22.16 4.36 4.05
N ALA A 154 20.89 4.08 4.36
CA ALA A 154 19.88 5.11 4.55
C ALA A 154 20.22 6.06 5.72
N VAL A 155 20.73 5.54 6.83
CA VAL A 155 21.11 6.35 7.99
C VAL A 155 22.27 7.31 7.69
N LYS A 156 23.10 7.05 6.67
CA LYS A 156 24.15 7.99 6.25
C LYS A 156 23.60 9.32 5.71
N PHE A 157 22.36 9.34 5.23
CA PHE A 157 21.68 10.55 4.80
C PHE A 157 21.13 11.40 5.96
N GLY A 158 21.26 10.92 7.18
CA GLY A 158 20.90 11.59 8.40
C GLY A 158 19.71 11.00 9.12
N ASP A 159 19.61 11.36 10.37
CA ASP A 159 18.47 11.10 11.24
C ASP A 159 18.02 12.39 11.94
N LEU A 160 16.85 12.35 12.60
CA LEU A 160 16.26 13.52 13.25
C LEU A 160 17.10 14.10 14.41
N ALA A 161 18.04 13.32 14.94
CA ALA A 161 18.86 13.72 16.09
C ALA A 161 20.26 14.20 15.67
N ASN A 162 20.85 13.57 14.64
CA ASN A 162 22.28 13.72 14.35
C ASN A 162 22.58 14.31 12.96
N GLY A 163 21.56 14.53 12.12
CA GLY A 163 21.76 14.96 10.73
C GLY A 163 22.50 13.90 9.88
N PRO A 164 23.09 14.28 8.73
CA PRO A 164 23.10 15.62 8.15
C PRO A 164 21.70 16.14 7.83
N TYR A 165 21.47 17.42 8.07
CA TYR A 165 20.21 18.03 7.72
C TYR A 165 20.30 18.59 6.30
N PRO A 166 19.23 18.48 5.48
CA PRO A 166 19.18 19.14 4.17
C PRO A 166 19.41 20.63 4.31
N SER A 167 20.10 21.21 3.34
CA SER A 167 20.22 22.68 3.25
C SER A 167 18.85 23.32 3.03
N ALA A 168 18.64 24.52 3.54
CA ALA A 168 17.38 25.23 3.39
C ALA A 168 17.01 25.52 1.92
N ASP A 169 18.00 25.63 1.03
CA ASP A 169 17.76 25.81 -0.41
C ASP A 169 17.05 24.63 -1.05
N THR A 170 17.12 23.42 -0.49
CA THR A 170 16.43 22.24 -1.04
C THR A 170 14.89 22.39 -1.04
N ILE A 171 14.36 23.28 -0.18
CA ILE A 171 12.93 23.62 -0.17
C ILE A 171 12.46 24.18 -1.53
N PHE A 172 13.36 24.84 -2.26
CA PHE A 172 13.04 25.52 -3.51
C PHE A 172 13.46 24.76 -4.76
N THR A 173 14.41 23.82 -4.66
CA THR A 173 15.11 23.23 -5.81
C THR A 173 14.61 21.84 -6.21
N GLU A 174 13.85 21.16 -5.36
CA GLU A 174 13.53 19.72 -5.58
C GLU A 174 12.15 19.46 -6.19
N VAL A 175 11.34 20.50 -6.46
CA VAL A 175 9.94 20.34 -6.89
C VAL A 175 9.78 20.51 -8.40
N TYR A 176 10.57 21.36 -9.06
CA TYR A 176 10.45 21.71 -10.46
C TYR A 176 11.77 21.51 -11.18
N GLU A 177 11.72 21.13 -12.47
CA GLU A 177 12.89 21.04 -13.34
C GLU A 177 13.54 22.43 -13.51
N GLU A 178 12.72 23.47 -13.71
CA GLU A 178 13.14 24.87 -13.69
C GLU A 178 12.41 25.59 -12.54
N VAL A 179 13.15 26.21 -11.65
CA VAL A 179 12.56 26.92 -10.50
C VAL A 179 11.72 28.10 -10.99
N PRO A 180 10.41 28.17 -10.69
CA PRO A 180 9.56 29.28 -11.09
C PRO A 180 10.00 30.59 -10.44
N TRP A 181 9.76 31.73 -11.11
CA TRP A 181 10.19 33.04 -10.65
C TRP A 181 9.80 33.38 -9.22
N HIS A 182 8.61 33.00 -8.78
CA HIS A 182 8.11 33.28 -7.42
C HIS A 182 8.82 32.44 -6.34
N LEU A 183 9.28 31.24 -6.65
CA LEU A 183 10.12 30.45 -5.75
C LEU A 183 11.56 30.97 -5.74
N GLN A 184 12.05 31.46 -6.88
CA GLN A 184 13.36 32.11 -6.94
C GLN A 184 13.38 33.39 -6.08
N GLU A 185 12.34 34.21 -6.14
CA GLU A 185 12.20 35.41 -5.32
C GLU A 185 12.22 35.06 -3.82
N GLN A 186 11.44 34.05 -3.40
CA GLN A 186 11.40 33.58 -2.00
C GLN A 186 12.75 32.99 -1.55
N HIS A 187 13.43 32.26 -2.43
CA HIS A 187 14.77 31.75 -2.17
C HIS A 187 15.76 32.89 -1.93
N ASP A 188 15.77 33.89 -2.82
CA ASP A 188 16.68 35.02 -2.73
C ASP A 188 16.42 35.87 -1.46
N GLU A 189 15.16 36.08 -1.09
CA GLU A 189 14.78 36.71 0.18
C GLU A 189 15.30 35.92 1.39
N MET A 190 15.18 34.60 1.36
CA MET A 190 15.61 33.76 2.48
C MET A 190 17.13 33.68 2.60
N MET A 191 17.86 33.64 1.48
CA MET A 191 19.32 33.51 1.45
C MET A 191 20.04 34.85 1.52
N GLY A 192 19.37 35.95 1.17
CA GLY A 192 19.93 37.32 1.15
C GLY A 192 19.71 38.14 2.42
N GLY A 193 18.95 37.63 3.39
CA GLY A 193 18.75 38.24 4.73
C GLY A 193 19.77 37.70 5.69
#